data_86cae3b34c946450b7f55aefbe99cc20
#
_entry.id   86cae3b34c946450b7f55aefbe99cc20
#
_cell.length_a   1.000
_cell.length_b   1.000
_cell.length_c   1.000
_cell.angle_alpha   90.00
_cell.angle_beta   90.00
_cell.angle_gamma   90.00
#
_symmetry.space_group_name_H-M   'P 1'
#
loop_
_entity.id
_entity.type
_entity.pdbx_description
1 polymer ?
#
loop_
_entity_poly.entity_id
_entity_poly.type
_entity_poly.pdbx_seq_one_letter_code
_entity_poly.pdbx_strand_id
1 'polypeptide(L)'
;AALYLLFIHAEKIKHPALLYTPQRIEQAKISVRQDTRMSEAWNSIRKTADNLLQKTQLNKIDYLALSFLMTDEKKYADKIKEILLDVTEDETWGNQEMMARTPAWNADLEIAHKAFYAAIAYDAIYQELSQSERRKIAHGLKRLAMDPLLGDWILEPTRIHSLNSMGHNWWTSCTCMGGLLALSLQNELEEARDAVKIINEVLPEWFEFAGDVLHQKPKTFDETGGMYECLNYANYGIQEA
;
A
#
# COMPACT_ATOMS: atom_id res chain seq x y z
N ALA A 1 13.96 17.98 -39.85
CA ALA A 1 12.84 17.36 -39.12
C ALA A 1 13.17 17.41 -37.64
N ALA A 2 12.64 18.41 -36.92
CA ALA A 2 12.80 18.55 -35.48
C ALA A 2 11.88 17.53 -34.79
N LEU A 3 12.46 16.56 -34.11
CA LEU A 3 11.75 15.69 -33.18
C LEU A 3 11.30 16.56 -31.99
N TYR A 4 10.04 16.97 -31.98
CA TYR A 4 9.37 17.46 -30.79
C TYR A 4 9.19 16.25 -29.84
N LEU A 5 10.12 16.08 -28.90
CA LEU A 5 9.90 15.28 -27.71
C LEU A 5 8.82 16.00 -26.89
N LEU A 6 7.57 15.59 -27.09
CA LEU A 6 6.50 15.87 -26.16
C LEU A 6 6.82 15.15 -24.85
N PHE A 7 7.51 15.85 -23.96
CA PHE A 7 7.48 15.51 -22.54
C PHE A 7 6.04 15.73 -22.08
N ILE A 8 5.24 14.67 -22.15
CA ILE A 8 4.00 14.61 -21.38
C ILE A 8 4.45 14.59 -19.93
N HIS A 9 4.49 15.77 -19.31
CA HIS A 9 4.60 15.86 -17.86
C HIS A 9 3.31 15.23 -17.32
N ALA A 10 3.41 13.98 -16.87
CA ALA A 10 2.33 13.38 -16.12
C ALA A 10 2.01 14.31 -14.95
N GLU A 11 0.77 14.77 -14.86
CA GLU A 11 0.35 15.65 -13.75
C GLU A 11 0.71 14.99 -12.43
N LYS A 12 1.37 15.77 -11.54
CA LYS A 12 1.71 15.27 -10.21
C LYS A 12 0.45 15.02 -9.41
N ILE A 13 0.42 13.90 -8.71
CA ILE A 13 -0.68 13.61 -7.77
C ILE A 13 -0.64 14.63 -6.64
N LYS A 14 -1.84 15.14 -6.31
CA LYS A 14 -2.03 16.07 -5.20
C LYS A 14 -2.34 15.27 -3.93
N HIS A 15 -1.33 15.10 -3.08
CA HIS A 15 -1.47 14.42 -1.79
C HIS A 15 -2.21 15.27 -0.74
N PRO A 16 -2.96 14.65 0.21
CA PRO A 16 -3.25 13.22 0.25
C PRO A 16 -4.24 12.78 -0.83
N ALA A 17 -3.99 11.65 -1.47
CA ALA A 17 -4.74 11.15 -2.62
C ALA A 17 -5.30 9.73 -2.44
N LEU A 18 -4.80 8.99 -1.46
CA LEU A 18 -5.18 7.60 -1.22
C LEU A 18 -6.51 7.50 -0.44
N LEU A 19 -6.48 6.87 0.74
CA LEU A 19 -7.71 6.66 1.53
C LEU A 19 -8.23 7.94 2.16
N TYR A 20 -7.36 8.84 2.59
CA TYR A 20 -7.70 10.04 3.36
C TYR A 20 -7.70 11.31 2.49
N THR A 21 -8.46 11.30 1.40
CA THR A 21 -8.61 12.50 0.56
C THR A 21 -9.15 13.68 1.36
N PRO A 22 -8.85 14.94 0.98
CA PRO A 22 -9.38 16.13 1.67
C PRO A 22 -10.90 16.11 1.82
N GLN A 23 -11.61 15.64 0.79
CA GLN A 23 -13.07 15.53 0.83
C GLN A 23 -13.55 14.51 1.89
N ARG A 24 -12.90 13.34 1.98
CA ARG A 24 -13.23 12.32 2.99
C ARG A 24 -12.92 12.79 4.40
N ILE A 25 -11.84 13.52 4.59
CA ILE A 25 -11.50 14.12 5.90
C ILE A 25 -12.52 15.15 6.32
N GLU A 26 -12.95 16.05 5.44
CA GLU A 26 -14.02 17.00 5.78
C GLU A 26 -15.34 16.31 6.10
N GLN A 27 -15.71 15.28 5.35
CA GLN A 27 -16.89 14.47 5.67
C GLN A 27 -16.76 13.77 7.03
N ALA A 28 -15.58 13.24 7.37
CA ALA A 28 -15.33 12.63 8.67
C ALA A 28 -15.45 13.66 9.80
N LYS A 29 -14.90 14.87 9.65
CA LYS A 29 -15.04 15.96 10.63
C LYS A 29 -16.51 16.35 10.87
N ILE A 30 -17.33 16.34 9.83
CA ILE A 30 -18.78 16.59 9.94
C ILE A 30 -19.46 15.44 10.72
N SER A 31 -19.18 14.19 10.31
CA SER A 31 -19.78 13.00 10.93
C SER A 31 -19.44 12.90 12.42
N VAL A 32 -18.20 13.19 12.81
CA VAL A 32 -17.76 13.20 14.22
C VAL A 32 -18.55 14.21 15.07
N ARG A 33 -18.98 15.34 14.48
CA ARG A 33 -19.77 16.37 15.18
C ARG A 33 -21.26 16.02 15.29
N GLN A 34 -21.76 15.20 14.37
CA GLN A 34 -23.21 14.95 14.23
C GLN A 34 -23.65 13.57 14.77
N ASP A 35 -22.74 12.61 14.86
CA ASP A 35 -23.05 11.23 15.28
C ASP A 35 -22.21 10.84 16.50
N THR A 36 -22.88 10.41 17.57
CA THR A 36 -22.23 10.01 18.82
C THR A 36 -21.29 8.83 18.64
N ARG A 37 -21.65 7.83 17.82
CA ARG A 37 -20.80 6.65 17.56
C ARG A 37 -19.53 7.04 16.80
N MET A 38 -19.65 7.95 15.83
CA MET A 38 -18.49 8.50 15.12
C MET A 38 -17.60 9.31 16.06
N SER A 39 -18.16 10.07 17.00
CA SER A 39 -17.42 10.79 18.02
C SER A 39 -16.66 9.85 18.96
N GLU A 40 -17.29 8.77 19.43
CA GLU A 40 -16.68 7.75 20.28
C GLU A 40 -15.55 7.01 19.54
N ALA A 41 -15.78 6.62 18.28
CA ALA A 41 -14.76 6.01 17.43
C ALA A 41 -13.56 6.93 17.24
N TRP A 42 -13.80 8.22 16.93
CA TRP A 42 -12.74 9.21 16.81
C TRP A 42 -11.92 9.36 18.11
N ASN A 43 -12.59 9.45 19.26
CA ASN A 43 -11.91 9.55 20.56
C ASN A 43 -11.01 8.33 20.80
N SER A 44 -11.44 7.12 20.42
CA SER A 44 -10.63 5.89 20.51
C SER A 44 -9.42 5.94 19.59
N ILE A 45 -9.61 6.39 18.34
CA ILE A 45 -8.54 6.57 17.34
C ILE A 45 -7.49 7.55 17.87
N ARG A 46 -7.92 8.73 18.33
CA ARG A 46 -7.04 9.76 18.84
C ARG A 46 -6.25 9.30 20.06
N LYS A 47 -6.91 8.62 21.01
CA LYS A 47 -6.24 8.00 22.17
C LYS A 47 -5.16 7.00 21.75
N THR A 48 -5.45 6.19 20.72
CA THR A 48 -4.47 5.24 20.17
C THR A 48 -3.29 6.00 19.55
N ALA A 49 -3.56 7.04 18.75
CA ALA A 49 -2.53 7.88 18.16
C ALA A 49 -1.63 8.54 19.21
N ASP A 50 -2.21 9.09 20.29
CA ASP A 50 -1.43 9.69 21.39
C ASP A 50 -0.51 8.66 22.06
N ASN A 51 -0.96 7.41 22.23
CA ASN A 51 -0.13 6.33 22.78
C ASN A 51 1.01 5.92 21.82
N LEU A 52 0.82 6.07 20.51
CA LEU A 52 1.83 5.75 19.48
C LEU A 52 2.93 6.80 19.39
N LEU A 53 2.74 8.01 19.90
CA LEU A 53 3.79 9.05 19.93
C LEU A 53 5.05 8.61 20.68
N GLN A 54 4.91 7.65 21.63
CA GLN A 54 6.03 7.11 22.42
C GLN A 54 6.65 5.84 21.82
N LYS A 55 6.23 5.44 20.59
CA LYS A 55 6.67 4.20 19.97
C LYS A 55 7.29 4.47 18.60
N THR A 56 8.30 3.70 18.25
CA THR A 56 8.88 3.72 16.88
C THR A 56 8.47 2.42 16.20
N GLN A 57 7.28 2.42 15.58
CA GLN A 57 6.74 1.25 14.89
C GLN A 57 5.87 1.68 13.71
N LEU A 58 5.98 0.97 12.59
CA LEU A 58 5.17 1.23 11.40
C LEU A 58 3.72 0.74 11.56
N ASN A 59 3.52 -0.37 12.28
CA ASN A 59 2.19 -0.92 12.52
C ASN A 59 1.28 0.10 13.23
N LYS A 60 0.09 0.31 12.69
CA LYS A 60 -0.91 1.29 13.16
C LYS A 60 -0.52 2.77 12.99
N ILE A 61 0.44 3.08 12.14
CA ILE A 61 0.83 4.47 11.82
C ILE A 61 -0.32 5.25 11.17
N ASP A 62 -1.28 4.56 10.56
CA ASP A 62 -2.52 5.10 10.02
C ASP A 62 -3.36 5.87 11.05
N TYR A 63 -3.30 5.49 12.34
CA TYR A 63 -3.92 6.26 13.43
C TYR A 63 -3.27 7.63 13.60
N LEU A 64 -1.93 7.71 13.48
CA LEU A 64 -1.22 9.00 13.49
C LEU A 64 -1.57 9.82 12.24
N ALA A 65 -1.60 9.18 11.07
CA ALA A 65 -1.94 9.81 9.81
C ALA A 65 -3.35 10.44 9.83
N LEU A 66 -4.36 9.66 10.25
CA LEU A 66 -5.72 10.18 10.39
C LEU A 66 -5.79 11.28 11.46
N SER A 67 -5.08 11.12 12.59
CA SER A 67 -5.09 12.15 13.64
C SER A 67 -4.46 13.46 13.16
N PHE A 68 -3.37 13.41 12.39
CA PHE A 68 -2.79 14.58 11.75
C PHE A 68 -3.80 15.28 10.83
N LEU A 69 -4.39 14.55 9.89
CA LEU A 69 -5.31 15.11 8.90
C LEU A 69 -6.63 15.65 9.51
N MET A 70 -7.07 15.08 10.63
CA MET A 70 -8.25 15.55 11.34
C MET A 70 -8.01 16.80 12.20
N THR A 71 -6.79 16.99 12.72
CA THR A 71 -6.50 18.01 13.75
C THR A 71 -5.46 19.04 13.34
N ASP A 72 -4.65 18.79 12.31
CA ASP A 72 -3.45 19.57 11.94
C ASP A 72 -2.37 19.65 13.04
N GLU A 73 -2.44 18.78 14.08
CA GLU A 73 -1.45 18.76 15.16
C GLU A 73 -0.12 18.18 14.66
N LYS A 74 0.89 19.03 14.53
CA LYS A 74 2.24 18.68 13.98
C LYS A 74 2.92 17.50 14.68
N LYS A 75 2.66 17.29 15.98
CA LYS A 75 3.23 16.16 16.74
C LYS A 75 3.02 14.80 16.06
N TYR A 76 1.87 14.62 15.38
CA TYR A 76 1.57 13.38 14.65
C TYR A 76 2.37 13.29 13.34
N ALA A 77 2.44 14.37 12.59
CA ALA A 77 3.23 14.43 11.35
C ALA A 77 4.74 14.25 11.63
N ASP A 78 5.25 14.89 12.67
CA ASP A 78 6.65 14.77 13.07
C ASP A 78 6.99 13.34 13.49
N LYS A 79 6.08 12.67 14.21
CA LYS A 79 6.26 11.27 14.58
C LYS A 79 6.21 10.31 13.37
N ILE A 80 5.30 10.54 12.44
CA ILE A 80 5.24 9.79 11.18
C ILE A 80 6.54 9.95 10.41
N LYS A 81 7.04 11.19 10.28
CA LYS A 81 8.30 11.47 9.59
C LYS A 81 9.48 10.75 10.24
N GLU A 82 9.58 10.80 11.57
CA GLU A 82 10.59 10.06 12.33
C GLU A 82 10.56 8.56 11.97
N ILE A 83 9.38 7.94 12.05
CA ILE A 83 9.21 6.52 11.75
C ILE A 83 9.58 6.19 10.30
N LEU A 84 9.08 6.97 9.34
CA LEU A 84 9.34 6.72 7.91
C LEU A 84 10.83 6.87 7.56
N LEU A 85 11.55 7.81 8.17
CA LEU A 85 12.97 7.97 7.97
C LEU A 85 13.77 6.84 8.63
N ASP A 86 13.36 6.39 9.81
CA ASP A 86 13.99 5.28 10.55
C ASP A 86 13.88 3.98 9.76
N VAL A 87 12.69 3.60 9.32
CA VAL A 87 12.48 2.35 8.58
C VAL A 87 13.21 2.29 7.23
N THR A 88 13.57 3.44 6.64
CA THR A 88 14.36 3.45 5.40
C THR A 88 15.81 2.98 5.60
N GLU A 89 16.29 2.92 6.84
CA GLU A 89 17.61 2.39 7.18
C GLU A 89 17.62 0.86 7.32
N ASP A 90 16.46 0.20 7.37
CA ASP A 90 16.37 -1.25 7.40
C ASP A 90 17.05 -1.84 6.15
N GLU A 91 17.77 -2.94 6.31
CA GLU A 91 18.39 -3.64 5.18
C GLU A 91 17.34 -4.31 4.31
N THR A 92 16.38 -5.01 4.94
CA THR A 92 15.27 -5.70 4.27
C THR A 92 14.08 -5.86 5.22
N TRP A 93 12.89 -5.98 4.65
CA TRP A 93 11.69 -6.42 5.36
C TRP A 93 11.34 -7.88 5.10
N GLY A 94 12.07 -8.53 4.19
CA GLY A 94 11.81 -9.90 3.77
C GLY A 94 12.15 -10.94 4.85
N ASN A 95 11.39 -12.03 4.81
CA ASN A 95 11.66 -13.18 5.65
C ASN A 95 12.89 -13.94 5.12
N GLN A 96 13.94 -14.09 5.95
CA GLN A 96 15.20 -14.69 5.52
C GLN A 96 15.06 -16.16 5.07
N GLU A 97 14.17 -16.94 5.68
CA GLU A 97 13.94 -18.33 5.28
C GLU A 97 13.26 -18.41 3.90
N MET A 98 12.36 -17.47 3.60
CA MET A 98 11.73 -17.38 2.27
C MET A 98 12.73 -16.90 1.22
N MET A 99 13.54 -15.90 1.52
CA MET A 99 14.58 -15.38 0.64
C MET A 99 15.68 -16.41 0.33
N ALA A 100 15.91 -17.39 1.21
CA ALA A 100 16.86 -18.49 1.00
C ALA A 100 16.35 -19.60 0.07
N ARG A 101 15.10 -19.54 -0.39
CA ARG A 101 14.52 -20.54 -1.32
C ARG A 101 15.05 -20.38 -2.75
N THR A 102 14.79 -21.37 -3.57
CA THR A 102 15.10 -21.34 -5.01
C THR A 102 13.84 -21.65 -5.82
N PRO A 103 13.27 -20.68 -6.54
CA PRO A 103 13.66 -19.27 -6.56
C PRO A 103 13.47 -18.58 -5.20
N ALA A 104 14.22 -17.51 -4.95
CA ALA A 104 14.06 -16.71 -3.74
C ALA A 104 12.68 -16.05 -3.69
N TRP A 105 12.02 -16.10 -2.54
CA TRP A 105 10.77 -15.38 -2.30
C TRP A 105 11.08 -14.11 -1.53
N ASN A 106 10.94 -12.97 -2.18
CA ASN A 106 11.29 -11.66 -1.61
C ASN A 106 10.07 -10.95 -1.02
N ALA A 107 8.85 -11.41 -1.34
CA ALA A 107 7.60 -10.85 -0.89
C ALA A 107 6.82 -11.82 0.01
N ASP A 108 6.16 -11.24 1.02
CA ASP A 108 5.21 -11.94 1.89
C ASP A 108 4.10 -10.99 2.37
N LEU A 109 3.13 -11.52 3.14
CA LEU A 109 2.02 -10.73 3.67
C LEU A 109 2.47 -9.69 4.71
N GLU A 110 3.58 -9.91 5.41
CA GLU A 110 4.11 -8.93 6.37
C GLU A 110 4.62 -7.69 5.65
N ILE A 111 5.36 -7.89 4.53
CA ILE A 111 5.81 -6.78 3.68
C ILE A 111 4.61 -6.04 3.10
N ALA A 112 3.56 -6.76 2.64
CA ALA A 112 2.35 -6.16 2.11
C ALA A 112 1.67 -5.23 3.14
N HIS A 113 1.52 -5.67 4.39
CA HIS A 113 0.98 -4.85 5.46
C HIS A 113 1.86 -3.64 5.78
N LYS A 114 3.19 -3.81 5.83
CA LYS A 114 4.12 -2.69 6.02
C LYS A 114 4.01 -1.67 4.89
N ALA A 115 3.87 -2.15 3.63
CA ALA A 115 3.68 -1.29 2.46
C ALA A 115 2.40 -0.45 2.57
N PHE A 116 1.27 -1.06 2.99
CA PHE A 116 0.02 -0.35 3.24
C PHE A 116 0.20 0.78 4.26
N TYR A 117 0.74 0.48 5.44
CA TYR A 117 0.94 1.48 6.48
C TYR A 117 1.89 2.61 6.03
N ALA A 118 2.97 2.26 5.35
CA ALA A 118 3.93 3.24 4.84
C ALA A 118 3.32 4.15 3.76
N ALA A 119 2.52 3.59 2.84
CA ALA A 119 1.84 4.34 1.80
C ALA A 119 0.87 5.37 2.39
N ILE A 120 -0.01 4.95 3.33
CA ILE A 120 -0.98 5.83 3.98
C ILE A 120 -0.28 6.94 4.78
N ALA A 121 0.78 6.59 5.50
CA ALA A 121 1.52 7.55 6.30
C ALA A 121 2.26 8.58 5.44
N TYR A 122 2.94 8.13 4.39
CA TYR A 122 3.65 9.00 3.44
C TYR A 122 2.69 9.94 2.72
N ASP A 123 1.57 9.42 2.21
CA ASP A 123 0.52 10.19 1.55
C ASP A 123 -0.03 11.30 2.45
N ALA A 124 -0.32 10.97 3.71
CA ALA A 124 -0.90 11.90 4.68
C ALA A 124 0.01 13.08 5.01
N ILE A 125 1.32 12.86 5.14
CA ILE A 125 2.28 13.91 5.53
C ILE A 125 3.11 14.46 4.39
N TYR A 126 2.79 14.12 3.14
CA TYR A 126 3.58 14.48 1.97
C TYR A 126 3.97 15.97 1.93
N GLN A 127 3.05 16.86 2.29
CA GLN A 127 3.29 18.32 2.30
C GLN A 127 4.20 18.76 3.45
N GLU A 128 4.36 17.95 4.49
CA GLU A 128 5.21 18.22 5.65
C GLU A 128 6.67 17.77 5.42
N LEU A 129 6.92 17.06 4.33
CA LEU A 129 8.25 16.56 3.98
C LEU A 129 8.97 17.52 3.03
N SER A 130 10.24 17.78 3.28
CA SER A 130 11.13 18.41 2.30
C SER A 130 11.33 17.49 1.07
N GLN A 131 11.76 18.06 -0.03
CA GLN A 131 12.04 17.30 -1.25
C GLN A 131 13.09 16.19 -1.03
N SER A 132 14.12 16.45 -0.20
CA SER A 132 15.14 15.46 0.13
C SER A 132 14.59 14.32 0.97
N GLU A 133 13.72 14.61 1.95
CA GLU A 133 13.04 13.60 2.78
C GLU A 133 12.11 12.75 1.93
N ARG A 134 11.29 13.36 1.05
CA ARG A 134 10.43 12.61 0.11
C ARG A 134 11.23 11.63 -0.72
N ARG A 135 12.33 12.07 -1.33
CA ARG A 135 13.18 11.20 -2.15
C ARG A 135 13.81 10.07 -1.32
N LYS A 136 14.34 10.38 -0.14
CA LYS A 136 14.94 9.36 0.75
C LYS A 136 13.92 8.30 1.11
N ILE A 137 12.74 8.71 1.58
CA ILE A 137 11.66 7.79 1.95
C ILE A 137 11.20 6.99 0.73
N ALA A 138 10.97 7.63 -0.42
CA ALA A 138 10.51 6.95 -1.62
C ALA A 138 11.48 5.85 -2.10
N HIS A 139 12.78 6.14 -2.15
CA HIS A 139 13.78 5.13 -2.52
C HIS A 139 13.89 4.00 -1.48
N GLY A 140 13.79 4.31 -0.19
CA GLY A 140 13.78 3.30 0.87
C GLY A 140 12.58 2.37 0.75
N LEU A 141 11.37 2.92 0.63
CA LEU A 141 10.13 2.14 0.51
C LEU A 141 10.06 1.36 -0.81
N LYS A 142 10.60 1.92 -1.91
CA LYS A 142 10.74 1.16 -3.16
C LYS A 142 11.55 -0.10 -2.92
N ARG A 143 12.74 0.01 -2.35
CA ARG A 143 13.65 -1.12 -2.09
C ARG A 143 13.07 -2.13 -1.09
N LEU A 144 12.44 -1.65 -0.02
CA LEU A 144 11.97 -2.49 1.09
C LEU A 144 10.66 -3.23 0.79
N ALA A 145 9.79 -2.64 -0.05
CA ALA A 145 8.46 -3.18 -0.25
C ALA A 145 8.01 -3.17 -1.72
N MET A 146 8.09 -2.06 -2.46
CA MET A 146 7.54 -2.02 -3.82
C MET A 146 8.20 -3.03 -4.74
N ASP A 147 9.54 -3.03 -4.79
CA ASP A 147 10.29 -3.96 -5.65
C ASP A 147 10.09 -5.43 -5.25
N PRO A 148 10.18 -5.84 -3.97
CA PRO A 148 9.89 -7.22 -3.58
C PRO A 148 8.45 -7.65 -3.92
N LEU A 149 7.45 -6.84 -3.54
CA LEU A 149 6.05 -7.18 -3.74
C LEU A 149 5.69 -7.32 -5.22
N LEU A 150 6.00 -6.30 -6.01
CA LEU A 150 5.63 -6.30 -7.43
C LEU A 150 6.57 -7.18 -8.26
N GLY A 151 7.85 -7.27 -7.88
CA GLY A 151 8.83 -8.13 -8.54
C GLY A 151 8.46 -9.60 -8.49
N ASP A 152 8.10 -10.12 -7.33
CA ASP A 152 7.74 -11.54 -7.19
C ASP A 152 6.43 -11.91 -7.88
N TRP A 153 5.51 -10.95 -8.04
CA TRP A 153 4.13 -11.25 -8.46
C TRP A 153 3.75 -10.81 -9.87
N ILE A 154 4.25 -9.65 -10.34
CA ILE A 154 3.76 -9.07 -11.61
C ILE A 154 4.83 -8.51 -12.54
N LEU A 155 6.04 -8.21 -12.05
CA LEU A 155 7.07 -7.60 -12.88
C LEU A 155 7.99 -8.63 -13.52
N GLU A 156 8.01 -8.68 -14.85
CA GLU A 156 8.99 -9.49 -15.59
C GLU A 156 10.38 -8.79 -15.66
N PRO A 157 11.49 -9.52 -15.59
CA PRO A 157 11.61 -10.99 -15.55
C PRO A 157 11.68 -11.58 -14.12
N THR A 158 11.37 -10.81 -13.09
CA THR A 158 11.53 -11.22 -11.68
C THR A 158 10.32 -11.98 -11.13
N ARG A 159 9.21 -12.02 -11.85
CA ARG A 159 7.99 -12.71 -11.47
C ARG A 159 8.24 -14.21 -11.22
N ILE A 160 7.95 -14.67 -10.00
CA ILE A 160 8.10 -16.09 -9.60
C ILE A 160 6.77 -16.72 -9.18
N HIS A 161 5.74 -15.91 -8.93
CA HIS A 161 4.43 -16.38 -8.48
C HIS A 161 3.32 -16.00 -9.46
N SER A 162 2.26 -16.79 -9.41
CA SER A 162 1.01 -16.56 -10.13
C SER A 162 -0.15 -17.12 -9.32
N LEU A 163 -1.38 -16.84 -9.71
CA LEU A 163 -2.59 -17.32 -9.02
C LEU A 163 -2.62 -18.83 -8.87
N ASN A 164 -2.12 -19.58 -9.85
CA ASN A 164 -2.08 -21.05 -9.81
C ASN A 164 -0.96 -21.61 -8.94
N SER A 165 0.00 -20.84 -8.48
CA SER A 165 1.10 -21.29 -7.62
C SER A 165 0.91 -20.97 -6.15
N MET A 166 0.43 -19.79 -5.79
CA MET A 166 0.37 -19.32 -4.40
C MET A 166 -1.04 -19.28 -3.80
N GLY A 167 -2.06 -19.06 -4.62
CA GLY A 167 -3.41 -18.81 -4.16
C GLY A 167 -3.84 -17.36 -4.34
N HIS A 168 -5.14 -17.11 -4.17
CA HIS A 168 -5.73 -15.86 -4.62
C HIS A 168 -5.51 -14.68 -3.68
N ASN A 169 -5.61 -14.89 -2.36
CA ASN A 169 -5.45 -13.83 -1.37
C ASN A 169 -4.02 -13.28 -1.30
N TRP A 170 -3.00 -14.10 -1.43
CA TRP A 170 -1.62 -13.61 -1.46
C TRP A 170 -1.34 -12.73 -2.68
N TRP A 171 -1.94 -13.08 -3.82
CA TRP A 171 -1.80 -12.28 -5.01
C TRP A 171 -2.38 -10.88 -4.81
N THR A 172 -3.61 -10.78 -4.26
CA THR A 172 -4.24 -9.49 -3.98
C THR A 172 -3.46 -8.68 -2.94
N SER A 173 -3.11 -9.30 -1.81
CA SER A 173 -2.33 -8.61 -0.77
C SER A 173 -1.05 -8.02 -1.32
N CYS A 174 -0.21 -8.84 -1.95
CA CYS A 174 1.09 -8.38 -2.42
C CYS A 174 0.96 -7.35 -3.56
N THR A 175 0.09 -7.63 -4.55
CA THR A 175 -0.07 -6.77 -5.72
C THR A 175 -0.78 -5.46 -5.36
N CYS A 176 -1.88 -5.51 -4.60
CA CYS A 176 -2.65 -4.32 -4.30
C CYS A 176 -1.95 -3.41 -3.28
N MET A 177 -1.29 -3.98 -2.25
CA MET A 177 -0.54 -3.15 -1.29
C MET A 177 0.74 -2.58 -1.90
N GLY A 178 1.43 -3.36 -2.76
CA GLY A 178 2.53 -2.85 -3.58
C GLY A 178 2.08 -1.75 -4.53
N GLY A 179 0.89 -1.90 -5.11
CA GLY A 179 0.24 -0.90 -5.97
C GLY A 179 -0.13 0.38 -5.25
N LEU A 180 -0.73 0.27 -4.06
CA LEU A 180 -1.05 1.41 -3.22
C LEU A 180 0.22 2.20 -2.85
N LEU A 181 1.30 1.48 -2.53
CA LEU A 181 2.59 2.10 -2.29
C LEU A 181 3.12 2.79 -3.55
N ALA A 182 3.08 2.14 -4.71
CA ALA A 182 3.49 2.75 -5.97
C ALA A 182 2.69 4.03 -6.27
N LEU A 183 1.37 4.02 -6.06
CA LEU A 183 0.52 5.21 -6.18
C LEU A 183 1.02 6.36 -5.30
N SER A 184 1.45 6.09 -4.07
CA SER A 184 1.96 7.14 -3.17
C SER A 184 3.31 7.72 -3.61
N LEU A 185 4.15 6.93 -4.30
CA LEU A 185 5.53 7.28 -4.64
C LEU A 185 5.72 7.88 -6.04
N GLN A 186 4.69 7.90 -6.89
CA GLN A 186 4.83 8.24 -8.31
C GLN A 186 5.25 9.69 -8.60
N ASN A 187 5.18 10.59 -7.62
CA ASN A 187 5.70 11.94 -7.76
C ASN A 187 7.23 12.00 -7.72
N GLU A 188 7.88 11.06 -7.05
CA GLU A 188 9.32 10.96 -6.85
C GLU A 188 9.99 9.96 -7.78
N LEU A 189 9.29 8.87 -8.14
CA LEU A 189 9.84 7.71 -8.85
C LEU A 189 9.10 7.45 -10.16
N GLU A 190 9.86 7.34 -11.25
CA GLU A 190 9.30 6.97 -12.56
C GLU A 190 8.86 5.51 -12.57
N GLU A 191 9.64 4.63 -11.93
CA GLU A 191 9.33 3.21 -11.80
C GLU A 191 8.01 2.96 -11.06
N ALA A 192 7.63 3.84 -10.12
CA ALA A 192 6.34 3.76 -9.45
C ALA A 192 5.18 4.09 -10.40
N ARG A 193 5.37 5.06 -11.31
CA ARG A 193 4.37 5.34 -12.36
C ARG A 193 4.19 4.18 -13.33
N ASP A 194 5.29 3.54 -13.70
CA ASP A 194 5.23 2.38 -14.60
C ASP A 194 4.60 1.17 -13.90
N ALA A 195 4.91 0.95 -12.62
CA ALA A 195 4.27 -0.08 -11.82
C ALA A 195 2.75 0.11 -11.75
N VAL A 196 2.25 1.33 -11.55
CA VAL A 196 0.80 1.63 -11.54
C VAL A 196 0.13 1.26 -12.86
N LYS A 197 0.79 1.51 -14.01
CA LYS A 197 0.26 1.09 -15.33
C LYS A 197 0.15 -0.42 -15.42
N ILE A 198 1.22 -1.13 -15.06
CA ILE A 198 1.26 -2.60 -15.10
C ILE A 198 0.20 -3.20 -14.18
N ILE A 199 0.01 -2.65 -12.97
CA ILE A 199 -1.04 -3.13 -12.05
C ILE A 199 -2.42 -3.02 -12.67
N ASN A 200 -2.75 -1.91 -13.33
CA ASN A 200 -4.03 -1.75 -14.01
C ASN A 200 -4.22 -2.76 -15.16
N GLU A 201 -3.14 -3.19 -15.80
CA GLU A 201 -3.19 -4.20 -16.88
C GLU A 201 -3.37 -5.61 -16.33
N VAL A 202 -2.77 -5.95 -15.18
CA VAL A 202 -2.81 -7.29 -14.60
C VAL A 202 -3.92 -7.51 -13.57
N LEU A 203 -4.53 -6.45 -13.03
CA LEU A 203 -5.59 -6.59 -12.04
C LEU A 203 -6.77 -7.47 -12.51
N PRO A 204 -7.21 -7.45 -13.79
CA PRO A 204 -8.18 -8.42 -14.31
C PRO A 204 -7.78 -9.88 -14.13
N GLU A 205 -6.47 -10.19 -14.09
CA GLU A 205 -5.97 -11.57 -13.92
C GLU A 205 -6.58 -12.24 -12.67
N TRP A 206 -6.72 -11.51 -11.57
CA TRP A 206 -7.32 -12.04 -10.36
C TRP A 206 -8.84 -12.23 -10.48
N PHE A 207 -9.54 -11.28 -11.08
CA PHE A 207 -11.00 -11.36 -11.25
C PHE A 207 -11.41 -12.45 -12.24
N GLU A 208 -10.61 -12.65 -13.30
CA GLU A 208 -10.93 -13.54 -14.41
C GLU A 208 -10.27 -14.92 -14.30
N PHE A 209 -9.48 -15.17 -13.25
CA PHE A 209 -8.78 -16.44 -13.08
C PHE A 209 -9.76 -17.62 -13.07
N ALA A 210 -9.65 -18.46 -14.10
CA ALA A 210 -10.56 -19.59 -14.34
C ALA A 210 -10.18 -20.90 -13.63
N GLY A 211 -9.18 -20.86 -12.74
CA GLY A 211 -8.57 -22.02 -12.11
C GLY A 211 -7.37 -22.56 -12.87
N ASP A 212 -6.63 -23.48 -12.26
CA ASP A 212 -5.47 -24.10 -12.90
C ASP A 212 -5.89 -25.32 -13.73
N VAL A 213 -5.03 -25.70 -14.69
CA VAL A 213 -5.26 -26.85 -15.59
C VAL A 213 -5.28 -28.19 -14.87
N LEU A 214 -4.73 -28.27 -13.66
CA LEU A 214 -4.73 -29.49 -12.83
C LEU A 214 -5.94 -29.55 -11.87
N HIS A 215 -6.82 -28.56 -11.90
CA HIS A 215 -7.98 -28.42 -11.01
C HIS A 215 -7.62 -28.42 -9.51
N GLN A 216 -6.40 -27.99 -9.17
CA GLN A 216 -5.95 -27.88 -7.78
C GLN A 216 -6.27 -26.52 -7.17
N LYS A 217 -6.34 -25.49 -8.01
CA LYS A 217 -6.76 -24.13 -7.66
C LYS A 217 -8.06 -23.80 -8.40
N PRO A 218 -9.14 -23.52 -7.71
CA PRO A 218 -10.40 -23.13 -8.34
C PRO A 218 -10.29 -21.72 -8.95
N LYS A 219 -11.26 -21.37 -9.78
CA LYS A 219 -11.44 -19.99 -10.26
C LYS A 219 -11.71 -19.04 -9.08
N THR A 220 -11.37 -17.77 -9.23
CA THR A 220 -11.55 -16.78 -8.15
C THR A 220 -13.03 -16.60 -7.81
N PHE A 221 -13.88 -16.42 -8.83
CA PHE A 221 -15.33 -16.26 -8.67
C PHE A 221 -16.11 -17.28 -9.52
N ASP A 222 -17.23 -17.75 -9.01
CA ASP A 222 -18.18 -18.54 -9.78
C ASP A 222 -19.15 -17.68 -10.61
N GLU A 223 -20.07 -18.32 -11.35
CA GLU A 223 -21.04 -17.61 -12.19
C GLU A 223 -22.06 -16.78 -11.39
N THR A 224 -22.17 -17.03 -10.08
CA THR A 224 -23.06 -16.28 -9.19
C THR A 224 -22.35 -15.18 -8.41
N GLY A 225 -21.03 -15.03 -8.61
CA GLY A 225 -20.19 -14.08 -7.90
C GLY A 225 -19.66 -14.59 -6.55
N GLY A 226 -19.87 -15.88 -6.24
CA GLY A 226 -19.31 -16.51 -5.06
C GLY A 226 -17.80 -16.72 -5.20
N MET A 227 -17.02 -16.31 -4.21
CA MET A 227 -15.58 -16.53 -4.18
C MET A 227 -15.25 -17.90 -3.61
N TYR A 228 -14.29 -18.61 -4.23
CA TYR A 228 -13.95 -19.99 -3.87
C TYR A 228 -13.07 -20.14 -2.64
N GLU A 229 -12.46 -19.07 -2.14
CA GLU A 229 -11.73 -19.15 -0.88
C GLU A 229 -12.70 -19.27 0.32
N CYS A 230 -12.20 -19.77 1.46
CA CYS A 230 -13.01 -19.77 2.67
C CYS A 230 -13.38 -18.32 3.08
N LEU A 231 -14.48 -18.16 3.82
CA LEU A 231 -15.06 -16.85 4.13
C LEU A 231 -14.05 -15.83 4.67
N ASN A 232 -13.10 -16.28 5.52
CA ASN A 232 -12.10 -15.40 6.08
C ASN A 232 -11.11 -14.89 5.02
N TYR A 233 -10.62 -15.77 4.13
CA TYR A 233 -9.70 -15.39 3.06
C TYR A 233 -10.39 -14.62 1.93
N ALA A 234 -11.66 -14.94 1.66
CA ALA A 234 -12.48 -14.16 0.72
C ALA A 234 -12.62 -12.71 1.19
N ASN A 235 -13.00 -12.50 2.47
CA ASN A 235 -13.09 -11.16 3.04
C ASN A 235 -11.73 -10.44 3.02
N TYR A 236 -10.66 -11.15 3.34
CA TYR A 236 -9.30 -10.59 3.33
C TYR A 236 -8.92 -10.12 1.93
N GLY A 237 -9.01 -10.98 0.91
CA GLY A 237 -8.67 -10.63 -0.47
C GLY A 237 -9.52 -9.49 -1.05
N ILE A 238 -10.84 -9.48 -0.77
CA ILE A 238 -11.76 -8.42 -1.25
C ILE A 238 -11.49 -7.08 -0.56
N GLN A 239 -11.13 -7.08 0.72
CA GLN A 239 -10.83 -5.83 1.44
C GLN A 239 -9.54 -5.17 0.96
N GLU A 240 -8.60 -5.95 0.42
CA GLU A 240 -7.31 -5.47 -0.05
C GLU A 240 -7.29 -5.13 -1.55
N ALA A 241 -8.18 -5.73 -2.34
CA ALA A 241 -8.36 -5.41 -3.76
C ALA A 241 -9.16 -4.11 -3.97
#